data_67cf0006da97a675fa24d01235bc20d5
#
_entry.id   67cf0006da97a675fa24d01235bc20d5
#
_cell.length_a   1.000
_cell.length_b   1.000
_cell.length_c   1.000
_cell.angle_alpha   90.00
_cell.angle_beta   90.00
_cell.angle_gamma   90.00
#
_symmetry.space_group_name_H-M   'P 1'
#
loop_
_entity.id
_entity.type
_entity.pdbx_description
1 polymer ?
#
loop_
_entity_poly.entity_id
_entity_poly.type
_entity_poly.pdbx_seq_one_letter_code
_entity_poly.pdbx_strand_id
1 'polypeptide(L)'
;MGSPVFGENARPLQADWLEIPFMKTSAELEQQAALQVASLMAAAARTAPKTRGIDNIRVIGIEDPATKARLVSKMRELAKTEERPWFERDASCVEKSSAVLLVGVAANPADLDCGYCGQGTCEALEKINGICSFNSMDLGIATSSAVSVAADSRVDTRIMFSVGRAGLAMNLFEGGVKQALGIPLSVTGKSPFFDRKA
;
A
#
# COMPACT_ATOMS: atom_id res chain seq x y z
N MET A 1 25.81 -44.92 40.87
CA MET A 1 25.10 -43.66 40.58
C MET A 1 24.73 -43.69 39.11
N GLY A 2 23.50 -44.08 38.78
CA GLY A 2 23.02 -44.25 37.42
C GLY A 2 22.40 -42.93 36.89
N SER A 3 22.84 -42.46 35.75
CA SER A 3 22.25 -41.34 35.03
C SER A 3 20.88 -41.74 34.50
N PRO A 4 19.85 -40.87 34.52
CA PRO A 4 18.56 -41.18 33.94
C PRO A 4 18.67 -41.17 32.42
N VAL A 5 18.33 -42.30 31.80
CA VAL A 5 18.12 -42.47 30.37
C VAL A 5 16.80 -41.75 30.01
N PHE A 6 16.89 -40.59 29.37
CA PHE A 6 15.73 -39.95 28.74
C PHE A 6 15.29 -40.81 27.53
N GLY A 7 14.11 -41.41 27.62
CA GLY A 7 13.57 -42.29 26.59
C GLY A 7 13.35 -41.54 25.28
N GLU A 8 13.91 -42.10 24.20
CA GLU A 8 13.67 -41.77 22.80
C GLU A 8 12.25 -42.19 22.36
N ASN A 9 11.21 -41.52 22.81
CA ASN A 9 9.85 -41.67 22.26
C ASN A 9 9.03 -40.39 22.50
N ALA A 10 9.62 -39.24 22.25
CA ALA A 10 8.83 -38.05 22.04
C ALA A 10 8.23 -38.13 20.60
N ARG A 11 6.99 -38.63 20.50
CA ARG A 11 6.22 -38.38 19.29
C ARG A 11 6.30 -36.89 19.00
N PRO A 12 6.55 -36.45 17.73
CA PRO A 12 6.43 -35.06 17.41
C PRO A 12 5.00 -34.66 17.79
N LEU A 13 4.85 -33.58 18.54
CA LEU A 13 3.59 -32.92 18.82
C LEU A 13 3.02 -32.43 17.47
N GLN A 14 2.52 -33.34 16.64
CA GLN A 14 1.75 -33.04 15.45
C GLN A 14 0.37 -32.62 15.93
N ALA A 15 0.24 -31.39 16.18
CA ALA A 15 -0.77 -30.43 15.72
C ALA A 15 -2.25 -30.83 15.80
N ASP A 16 -2.71 -31.59 16.83
CA ASP A 16 -4.14 -31.73 17.12
C ASP A 16 -4.79 -30.40 17.56
N TRP A 17 -3.99 -29.38 17.88
CA TRP A 17 -4.47 -28.04 18.22
C TRP A 17 -4.96 -27.22 17.00
N LEU A 18 -4.66 -27.65 15.76
CA LEU A 18 -5.19 -27.01 14.53
C LEU A 18 -6.68 -27.28 14.33
N GLU A 19 -7.26 -28.25 15.01
CA GLU A 19 -8.68 -28.60 14.95
C GLU A 19 -9.53 -27.97 16.07
N ILE A 20 -8.95 -27.13 16.93
CA ILE A 20 -9.73 -26.44 17.96
C ILE A 20 -10.49 -25.28 17.30
N PRO A 21 -11.85 -25.32 17.27
CA PRO A 21 -12.66 -24.44 16.41
C PRO A 21 -12.69 -22.96 16.76
N PHE A 22 -11.76 -22.43 17.54
CA PHE A 22 -11.62 -21.00 17.86
C PHE A 22 -10.17 -20.54 17.95
N MET A 23 -9.21 -21.37 17.55
CA MET A 23 -7.80 -20.99 17.53
C MET A 23 -7.40 -20.47 16.15
N LYS A 24 -6.65 -19.39 16.13
CA LYS A 24 -6.02 -18.83 14.92
C LYS A 24 -4.51 -18.93 15.06
N THR A 25 -3.86 -19.25 13.97
CA THR A 25 -2.40 -19.21 13.87
C THR A 25 -1.88 -17.78 13.89
N SER A 26 -0.59 -17.58 14.16
CA SER A 26 0.05 -16.25 14.06
C SER A 26 -0.15 -15.64 12.66
N ALA A 27 0.04 -16.43 11.61
CA ALA A 27 -0.13 -15.96 10.22
C ALA A 27 -1.56 -15.49 9.92
N GLU A 28 -2.58 -16.19 10.43
CA GLU A 28 -3.98 -15.76 10.27
C GLU A 28 -4.28 -14.47 11.04
N LEU A 29 -3.74 -14.31 12.25
CA LEU A 29 -3.90 -13.09 13.04
C LEU A 29 -3.16 -11.90 12.40
N GLU A 30 -1.95 -12.12 11.90
CA GLU A 30 -1.15 -11.13 11.17
C GLU A 30 -1.87 -10.65 9.90
N GLN A 31 -2.40 -11.59 9.11
CA GLN A 31 -3.16 -11.26 7.91
C GLN A 31 -4.44 -10.48 8.26
N GLN A 32 -5.19 -10.93 9.26
CA GLN A 32 -6.41 -10.25 9.71
C GLN A 32 -6.11 -8.82 10.20
N ALA A 33 -5.06 -8.64 10.99
CA ALA A 33 -4.64 -7.33 11.49
C ALA A 33 -4.26 -6.39 10.34
N ALA A 34 -3.50 -6.87 9.35
CA ALA A 34 -3.12 -6.07 8.18
C ALA A 34 -4.35 -5.59 7.40
N LEU A 35 -5.35 -6.45 7.16
CA LEU A 35 -6.58 -6.09 6.44
C LEU A 35 -7.45 -5.10 7.22
N GLN A 36 -7.58 -5.30 8.53
CA GLN A 36 -8.32 -4.38 9.38
C GLN A 36 -7.68 -2.98 9.38
N VAL A 37 -6.36 -2.92 9.51
CA VAL A 37 -5.64 -1.65 9.49
C VAL A 37 -5.69 -1.01 8.11
N ALA A 38 -5.62 -1.77 7.01
CA ALA A 38 -5.81 -1.23 5.66
C ALA A 38 -7.15 -0.51 5.50
N SER A 39 -8.23 -1.06 6.09
CA SER A 39 -9.56 -0.42 6.09
C SER A 39 -9.58 0.89 6.88
N LEU A 40 -8.94 0.93 8.06
CA LEU A 40 -8.80 2.13 8.87
C LEU A 40 -7.93 3.20 8.18
N MET A 41 -6.85 2.79 7.53
CA MET A 41 -6.02 3.66 6.70
C MET A 41 -6.80 4.27 5.54
N ALA A 42 -7.66 3.49 4.88
CA ALA A 42 -8.54 3.97 3.82
C ALA A 42 -9.50 5.05 4.35
N ALA A 43 -10.10 4.84 5.51
CA ALA A 43 -10.95 5.83 6.18
C ALA A 43 -10.18 7.11 6.49
N ALA A 44 -8.96 7.01 7.04
CA ALA A 44 -8.09 8.14 7.34
C ALA A 44 -7.69 8.94 6.09
N ALA A 45 -7.37 8.26 4.99
CA ALA A 45 -7.12 8.91 3.70
C ALA A 45 -8.35 9.67 3.18
N ARG A 46 -9.54 9.08 3.31
CA ARG A 46 -10.80 9.65 2.84
C ARG A 46 -11.24 10.88 3.66
N THR A 47 -11.00 10.87 4.96
CA THR A 47 -11.36 11.97 5.88
C THR A 47 -10.28 13.03 6.02
N ALA A 48 -9.10 12.84 5.47
CA ALA A 48 -8.01 13.81 5.48
C ALA A 48 -8.46 15.16 4.87
N PRO A 49 -7.96 16.30 5.36
CA PRO A 49 -8.27 17.61 4.80
C PRO A 49 -7.94 17.68 3.30
N LYS A 50 -8.79 18.35 2.55
CA LYS A 50 -8.64 18.53 1.10
C LYS A 50 -8.87 19.98 0.73
N THR A 51 -8.17 20.43 -0.30
CA THR A 51 -8.30 21.78 -0.84
C THR A 51 -9.75 22.11 -1.18
N ARG A 52 -10.27 23.19 -0.62
CA ARG A 52 -11.68 23.64 -0.75
C ARG A 52 -12.73 22.62 -0.28
N GLY A 53 -12.33 21.56 0.39
CA GLY A 53 -13.23 20.45 0.76
C GLY A 53 -13.67 19.59 -0.44
N ILE A 54 -13.04 19.72 -1.62
CA ILE A 54 -13.38 18.95 -2.81
C ILE A 54 -12.69 17.59 -2.77
N ASP A 55 -13.49 16.52 -2.82
CA ASP A 55 -12.97 15.16 -2.71
C ASP A 55 -12.55 14.57 -4.06
N ASN A 56 -11.30 14.76 -4.40
CA ASN A 56 -10.65 14.16 -5.55
C ASN A 56 -9.87 12.87 -5.21
N ILE A 57 -9.86 12.44 -3.94
CA ILE A 57 -9.12 11.25 -3.50
C ILE A 57 -9.89 9.97 -3.83
N ARG A 58 -9.19 8.99 -4.37
CA ARG A 58 -9.67 7.63 -4.63
C ARG A 58 -8.78 6.64 -3.89
N VAL A 59 -9.38 5.68 -3.23
CA VAL A 59 -8.66 4.68 -2.44
C VAL A 59 -9.10 3.29 -2.87
N ILE A 60 -8.13 2.39 -3.04
CA ILE A 60 -8.36 0.98 -3.42
C ILE A 60 -7.55 0.09 -2.50
N GLY A 61 -8.19 -0.88 -1.86
CA GLY A 61 -7.53 -1.98 -1.15
C GLY A 61 -7.34 -3.18 -2.08
N ILE A 62 -6.14 -3.73 -2.10
CA ILE A 62 -5.82 -4.99 -2.80
C ILE A 62 -5.49 -6.01 -1.72
N GLU A 63 -6.43 -6.90 -1.48
CA GLU A 63 -6.38 -7.99 -0.50
C GLU A 63 -6.27 -9.36 -1.19
N ASP A 64 -6.79 -9.45 -2.41
CA ASP A 64 -6.78 -10.66 -3.20
C ASP A 64 -5.37 -11.00 -3.71
N PRO A 65 -4.87 -12.23 -3.43
CA PRO A 65 -3.53 -12.65 -3.86
C PRO A 65 -3.32 -12.62 -5.38
N ALA A 66 -4.35 -12.92 -6.18
CA ALA A 66 -4.23 -12.93 -7.63
C ALA A 66 -4.07 -11.51 -8.19
N THR A 67 -4.84 -10.54 -7.69
CA THR A 67 -4.70 -9.13 -8.05
C THR A 67 -3.36 -8.56 -7.61
N LYS A 68 -2.90 -8.91 -6.39
CA LYS A 68 -1.58 -8.53 -5.91
C LYS A 68 -0.44 -9.09 -6.80
N ALA A 69 -0.54 -10.35 -7.21
CA ALA A 69 0.44 -10.96 -8.12
C ALA A 69 0.46 -10.26 -9.49
N ARG A 70 -0.69 -9.85 -10.02
CA ARG A 70 -0.78 -9.05 -11.25
C ARG A 70 -0.12 -7.68 -11.10
N LEU A 71 -0.32 -7.01 -9.95
CA LEU A 71 0.34 -5.74 -9.63
C LEU A 71 1.86 -5.90 -9.60
N VAL A 72 2.37 -6.93 -8.93
CA VAL A 72 3.81 -7.27 -8.88
C VAL A 72 4.36 -7.51 -10.28
N SER A 73 3.66 -8.29 -11.11
CA SER A 73 4.05 -8.54 -12.50
C SER A 73 4.11 -7.25 -13.31
N LYS A 74 3.13 -6.35 -13.15
CA LYS A 74 3.12 -5.03 -13.82
C LYS A 74 4.28 -4.15 -13.35
N MET A 75 4.62 -4.15 -12.07
CA MET A 75 5.78 -3.42 -11.56
C MET A 75 7.08 -3.92 -12.20
N ARG A 76 7.26 -5.24 -12.32
CA ARG A 76 8.42 -5.85 -12.99
C ARG A 76 8.48 -5.56 -14.49
N GLU A 77 7.34 -5.51 -15.15
CA GLU A 77 7.24 -5.06 -16.55
C GLU A 77 7.72 -3.61 -16.69
N LEU A 78 7.18 -2.70 -15.86
CA LEU A 78 7.55 -1.29 -15.86
C LEU A 78 9.00 -1.04 -15.48
N ALA A 79 9.59 -1.88 -14.61
CA ALA A 79 11.02 -1.83 -14.30
C ALA A 79 11.89 -1.93 -15.54
N LYS A 80 11.47 -2.75 -16.52
CA LYS A 80 12.17 -2.97 -17.78
C LYS A 80 11.80 -1.94 -18.84
N THR A 81 10.50 -1.68 -19.04
CA THR A 81 10.00 -0.82 -20.11
C THR A 81 10.23 0.67 -19.87
N GLU A 82 10.28 1.10 -18.60
CA GLU A 82 10.57 2.48 -18.23
C GLU A 82 12.02 2.68 -17.73
N GLU A 83 12.88 1.64 -17.86
CA GLU A 83 14.28 1.66 -17.41
C GLU A 83 14.46 2.08 -15.95
N ARG A 84 13.59 1.54 -15.06
CA ARG A 84 13.54 1.86 -13.62
C ARG A 84 13.86 0.64 -12.76
N PRO A 85 15.13 0.22 -12.64
CA PRO A 85 15.49 -1.03 -11.97
C PRO A 85 15.05 -1.10 -10.49
N TRP A 86 14.85 0.04 -9.82
CA TRP A 86 14.36 0.06 -8.42
C TRP A 86 12.91 -0.44 -8.28
N PHE A 87 12.12 -0.47 -9.36
CA PHE A 87 10.77 -1.06 -9.33
C PHE A 87 10.81 -2.56 -9.05
N GLU A 88 11.87 -3.27 -9.43
CA GLU A 88 12.05 -4.70 -9.11
C GLU A 88 12.20 -4.94 -7.60
N ARG A 89 12.98 -4.09 -6.93
CA ARG A 89 13.11 -4.13 -5.47
C ARG A 89 11.76 -3.87 -4.79
N ASP A 90 11.04 -2.84 -5.25
CA ASP A 90 9.74 -2.47 -4.69
C ASP A 90 8.70 -3.56 -4.96
N ALA A 91 8.73 -4.21 -6.13
CA ALA A 91 7.89 -5.37 -6.47
C ALA A 91 8.13 -6.53 -5.49
N SER A 92 9.39 -6.82 -5.16
CA SER A 92 9.75 -7.85 -4.18
C SER A 92 9.25 -7.53 -2.77
N CYS A 93 9.15 -6.24 -2.39
CA CYS A 93 8.52 -5.81 -1.15
C CYS A 93 7.00 -6.05 -1.17
N VAL A 94 6.33 -5.69 -2.28
CA VAL A 94 4.89 -5.89 -2.45
C VAL A 94 4.52 -7.37 -2.45
N GLU A 95 5.33 -8.21 -3.08
CA GLU A 95 5.14 -9.67 -3.10
C GLU A 95 5.05 -10.27 -1.71
N LYS A 96 5.87 -9.79 -0.77
CA LYS A 96 5.92 -10.23 0.63
C LYS A 96 4.88 -9.56 1.53
N SER A 97 4.16 -8.56 1.04
CA SER A 97 3.18 -7.83 1.84
C SER A 97 1.87 -8.60 2.01
N SER A 98 1.16 -8.35 3.10
CA SER A 98 -0.17 -8.92 3.38
C SER A 98 -1.26 -8.31 2.51
N ALA A 99 -1.19 -7.00 2.29
CA ALA A 99 -2.14 -6.22 1.50
C ALA A 99 -1.47 -5.00 0.89
N VAL A 100 -2.15 -4.33 -0.02
CA VAL A 100 -1.70 -3.05 -0.61
C VAL A 100 -2.84 -2.06 -0.61
N LEU A 101 -2.61 -0.85 -0.08
CA LEU A 101 -3.51 0.28 -0.24
C LEU A 101 -2.99 1.18 -1.37
N LEU A 102 -3.83 1.46 -2.36
CA LEU A 102 -3.57 2.45 -3.38
C LEU A 102 -4.34 3.72 -3.05
N VAL A 103 -3.68 4.86 -3.07
CA VAL A 103 -4.28 6.19 -2.93
C VAL A 103 -3.99 6.98 -4.19
N GLY A 104 -5.03 7.43 -4.85
CA GLY A 104 -4.94 8.22 -6.08
C GLY A 104 -5.69 9.54 -5.97
N VAL A 105 -5.36 10.51 -6.81
CA VAL A 105 -6.07 11.78 -6.92
C VAL A 105 -6.51 12.03 -8.35
N ALA A 106 -7.81 12.35 -8.52
CA ALA A 106 -8.36 12.76 -9.80
C ALA A 106 -7.82 14.15 -10.20
N ALA A 107 -7.55 14.33 -11.49
CA ALA A 107 -6.92 15.54 -12.01
C ALA A 107 -7.94 16.66 -12.29
N ASN A 108 -8.68 17.06 -11.25
CA ASN A 108 -9.58 18.21 -11.31
C ASN A 108 -8.89 19.42 -10.67
N PRO A 109 -8.64 20.52 -11.37
CA PRO A 109 -8.04 21.72 -10.79
C PRO A 109 -8.86 22.24 -9.60
N ALA A 110 -8.18 22.95 -8.71
CA ALA A 110 -8.84 23.52 -7.52
C ALA A 110 -9.58 24.83 -7.80
N ASP A 111 -9.58 25.35 -9.05
CA ASP A 111 -10.20 26.61 -9.50
C ASP A 111 -9.84 27.83 -8.63
N LEU A 112 -8.56 27.94 -8.30
CA LEU A 112 -8.03 29.03 -7.48
C LEU A 112 -7.19 30.03 -8.29
N ASP A 113 -6.85 29.70 -9.52
CA ASP A 113 -5.94 30.49 -10.38
C ASP A 113 -4.65 30.94 -9.63
N CYS A 114 -4.18 30.07 -8.73
CA CYS A 114 -3.12 30.38 -7.76
C CYS A 114 -1.70 30.39 -8.35
N GLY A 115 -1.51 29.88 -9.55
CA GLY A 115 -0.21 29.79 -10.23
C GLY A 115 0.77 28.75 -9.67
N TYR A 116 0.44 28.01 -8.60
CA TYR A 116 1.37 27.04 -7.95
C TYR A 116 1.80 25.89 -8.87
N CYS A 117 1.00 25.55 -9.87
CA CYS A 117 1.35 24.55 -10.88
C CYS A 117 2.24 25.09 -12.02
N GLY A 118 2.64 26.37 -11.96
CA GLY A 118 3.41 27.05 -12.98
C GLY A 118 2.58 27.58 -14.16
N GLN A 119 1.25 27.41 -14.12
CA GLN A 119 0.31 27.99 -15.07
C GLN A 119 -0.38 29.20 -14.45
N GLY A 120 -0.67 30.24 -15.24
CA GLY A 120 -1.29 31.46 -14.74
C GLY A 120 -2.74 31.26 -14.29
N THR A 121 -3.48 30.35 -14.94
CA THR A 121 -4.87 30.02 -14.63
C THR A 121 -5.12 28.52 -14.63
N CYS A 122 -6.19 28.08 -13.96
CA CYS A 122 -6.61 26.69 -13.97
C CYS A 122 -7.03 26.23 -15.37
N GLU A 123 -7.67 27.10 -16.16
CA GLU A 123 -8.00 26.83 -17.57
C GLU A 123 -6.75 26.55 -18.43
N ALA A 124 -5.66 27.33 -18.22
CA ALA A 124 -4.40 27.09 -18.93
C ALA A 124 -3.78 25.73 -18.56
N LEU A 125 -3.89 25.31 -17.28
CA LEU A 125 -3.46 24.00 -16.83
C LEU A 125 -4.26 22.87 -17.48
N GLU A 126 -5.58 23.00 -17.60
CA GLU A 126 -6.44 22.01 -18.24
C GLU A 126 -6.11 21.83 -19.73
N LYS A 127 -5.86 22.93 -20.46
CA LYS A 127 -5.48 22.90 -21.88
C LYS A 127 -4.24 22.07 -22.18
N ILE A 128 -3.29 22.03 -21.24
CA ILE A 128 -2.07 21.20 -21.35
C ILE A 128 -2.23 19.83 -20.69
N ASN A 129 -3.43 19.47 -20.22
CA ASN A 129 -3.69 18.25 -19.48
C ASN A 129 -2.77 18.09 -18.25
N GLY A 130 -2.44 19.19 -17.59
CA GLY A 130 -1.50 19.26 -16.48
C GLY A 130 -2.06 18.71 -15.15
N ILE A 131 -1.24 18.78 -14.11
CA ILE A 131 -1.59 18.33 -12.75
C ILE A 131 -1.61 19.54 -11.83
N CYS A 132 -2.72 19.74 -11.12
CA CYS A 132 -2.85 20.78 -10.12
C CYS A 132 -1.95 20.49 -8.91
N SER A 133 -1.16 21.47 -8.47
CA SER A 133 -0.30 21.32 -7.31
C SER A 133 -1.07 20.99 -6.04
N PHE A 134 -2.27 21.55 -5.88
CA PHE A 134 -3.13 21.21 -4.73
C PHE A 134 -3.59 19.76 -4.75
N ASN A 135 -3.86 19.17 -5.93
CA ASN A 135 -4.18 17.75 -6.01
C ASN A 135 -3.01 16.88 -5.53
N SER A 136 -1.78 17.26 -5.87
CA SER A 136 -0.58 16.55 -5.38
C SER A 136 -0.39 16.72 -3.87
N MET A 137 -0.69 17.91 -3.32
CA MET A 137 -0.67 18.16 -1.88
C MET A 137 -1.75 17.34 -1.16
N ASP A 138 -2.97 17.33 -1.67
CA ASP A 138 -4.09 16.55 -1.12
C ASP A 138 -3.79 15.05 -1.13
N LEU A 139 -3.15 14.54 -2.20
CA LEU A 139 -2.67 13.15 -2.26
C LEU A 139 -1.64 12.88 -1.16
N GLY A 140 -0.68 13.78 -0.96
CA GLY A 140 0.33 13.68 0.09
C GLY A 140 -0.29 13.68 1.49
N ILE A 141 -1.23 14.59 1.75
CA ILE A 141 -1.95 14.69 3.03
C ILE A 141 -2.76 13.42 3.30
N ALA A 142 -3.54 12.93 2.31
CA ALA A 142 -4.33 11.72 2.42
C ALA A 142 -3.44 10.49 2.69
N THR A 143 -2.33 10.36 1.96
CA THR A 143 -1.37 9.27 2.12
C THR A 143 -0.69 9.31 3.49
N SER A 144 -0.29 10.49 3.96
CA SER A 144 0.32 10.68 5.28
C SER A 144 -0.66 10.36 6.41
N SER A 145 -1.93 10.76 6.26
CA SER A 145 -2.99 10.41 7.21
C SER A 145 -3.20 8.89 7.28
N ALA A 146 -3.16 8.20 6.14
CA ALA A 146 -3.25 6.75 6.10
C ALA A 146 -2.10 6.06 6.85
N VAL A 147 -0.85 6.43 6.55
CA VAL A 147 0.31 5.75 7.17
C VAL A 147 0.48 6.06 8.65
N SER A 148 -0.07 7.18 9.17
CA SER A 148 -0.08 7.44 10.61
C SER A 148 -0.91 6.40 11.35
N VAL A 149 -2.06 5.99 10.80
CA VAL A 149 -2.90 4.91 11.37
C VAL A 149 -2.15 3.58 11.40
N ALA A 150 -1.41 3.25 10.34
CA ALA A 150 -0.59 2.04 10.32
C ALA A 150 0.51 2.08 11.39
N ALA A 151 1.18 3.23 11.56
CA ALA A 151 2.22 3.42 12.56
C ALA A 151 1.67 3.24 14.00
N ASP A 152 0.52 3.86 14.29
CA ASP A 152 -0.16 3.71 15.58
C ASP A 152 -0.57 2.25 15.85
N SER A 153 -0.93 1.53 14.79
CA SER A 153 -1.35 0.11 14.83
C SER A 153 -0.18 -0.88 14.77
N ARG A 154 1.08 -0.42 14.75
CA ARG A 154 2.29 -1.25 14.63
C ARG A 154 2.34 -2.11 13.37
N VAL A 155 1.73 -1.64 12.28
CA VAL A 155 1.78 -2.29 10.96
C VAL A 155 2.89 -1.65 10.13
N ASP A 156 3.81 -2.46 9.64
CA ASP A 156 4.88 -2.00 8.75
C ASP A 156 4.30 -1.54 7.41
N THR A 157 4.73 -0.38 6.95
CA THR A 157 4.35 0.18 5.66
C THR A 157 5.50 0.92 4.99
N ARG A 158 5.37 1.12 3.70
CA ARG A 158 6.21 2.04 2.94
C ARG A 158 5.42 2.68 1.81
N ILE A 159 5.46 4.01 1.72
CA ILE A 159 4.88 4.72 0.58
C ILE A 159 5.77 4.50 -0.63
N MET A 160 5.19 4.00 -1.73
CA MET A 160 5.91 3.66 -2.96
C MET A 160 5.24 4.29 -4.18
N PHE A 161 5.98 5.14 -4.87
CA PHE A 161 5.61 5.69 -6.18
C PHE A 161 5.42 4.57 -7.22
N SER A 162 6.31 3.60 -7.24
CA SER A 162 6.32 2.48 -8.19
C SER A 162 5.03 1.67 -8.16
N VAL A 163 4.47 1.45 -6.98
CA VAL A 163 3.20 0.74 -6.78
C VAL A 163 2.01 1.55 -7.33
N GLY A 164 1.97 2.85 -7.03
CA GLY A 164 0.97 3.76 -7.58
C GLY A 164 1.03 3.83 -9.10
N ARG A 165 2.25 3.91 -9.67
CA ARG A 165 2.48 3.91 -11.12
C ARG A 165 1.98 2.62 -11.79
N ALA A 166 2.19 1.47 -11.16
CA ALA A 166 1.67 0.19 -11.66
C ALA A 166 0.14 0.13 -11.58
N GLY A 167 -0.46 0.63 -10.50
CA GLY A 167 -1.92 0.73 -10.34
C GLY A 167 -2.57 1.58 -11.44
N LEU A 168 -1.95 2.71 -11.80
CA LEU A 168 -2.39 3.55 -12.93
C LEU A 168 -2.24 2.80 -14.27
N ALA A 169 -1.12 2.13 -14.50
CA ALA A 169 -0.88 1.38 -15.74
C ALA A 169 -1.82 0.17 -15.91
N MET A 170 -2.37 -0.34 -14.82
CA MET A 170 -3.39 -1.40 -14.81
C MET A 170 -4.82 -0.86 -14.90
N ASN A 171 -5.01 0.46 -14.99
CA ASN A 171 -6.33 1.11 -14.99
C ASN A 171 -7.21 0.71 -13.78
N LEU A 172 -6.61 0.59 -12.60
CA LEU A 172 -7.36 0.18 -11.40
C LEU A 172 -8.26 1.29 -10.86
N PHE A 173 -7.97 2.55 -11.17
CA PHE A 173 -8.72 3.69 -10.67
C PHE A 173 -9.80 4.14 -11.63
N GLU A 174 -10.93 4.53 -11.09
CA GLU A 174 -11.99 5.24 -11.79
C GLU A 174 -11.83 6.76 -11.66
N GLY A 175 -12.52 7.54 -12.54
CA GLY A 175 -12.70 8.99 -12.36
C GLY A 175 -11.46 9.85 -12.65
N GLY A 176 -10.66 9.52 -13.66
CA GLY A 176 -9.62 10.42 -14.18
C GLY A 176 -8.42 10.62 -13.24
N VAL A 177 -8.08 9.62 -12.44
CA VAL A 177 -6.89 9.64 -11.58
C VAL A 177 -5.62 9.69 -12.42
N LYS A 178 -4.75 10.68 -12.17
CA LYS A 178 -3.47 10.85 -12.86
C LYS A 178 -2.24 10.64 -11.96
N GLN A 179 -2.39 10.78 -10.66
CA GLN A 179 -1.34 10.54 -9.70
C GLN A 179 -1.81 9.53 -8.66
N ALA A 180 -0.96 8.57 -8.33
CA ALA A 180 -1.24 7.59 -7.30
C ALA A 180 0.04 7.16 -6.58
N LEU A 181 -0.13 6.82 -5.31
CA LEU A 181 0.87 6.21 -4.45
C LEU A 181 0.33 4.86 -3.97
N GLY A 182 1.21 3.91 -3.74
CA GLY A 182 0.84 2.64 -3.14
C GLY A 182 1.53 2.42 -1.80
N ILE A 183 0.85 1.74 -0.92
CA ILE A 183 1.29 1.48 0.45
C ILE A 183 1.10 -0.02 0.70
N PRO A 184 2.13 -0.85 0.49
CA PRO A 184 2.10 -2.23 0.95
C PRO A 184 2.13 -2.27 2.48
N LEU A 185 1.38 -3.23 3.06
CA LEU A 185 1.27 -3.46 4.50
C LEU A 185 1.83 -4.82 4.86
N SER A 186 2.53 -4.89 5.99
CA SER A 186 3.04 -6.15 6.53
C SER A 186 2.96 -6.17 8.06
N VAL A 187 2.56 -7.32 8.59
CA VAL A 187 2.61 -7.63 10.02
C VAL A 187 3.38 -8.93 10.14
N THR A 188 4.70 -8.84 10.33
CA THR A 188 5.59 -9.99 10.46
C THR A 188 6.68 -9.69 11.47
N GLY A 189 7.33 -10.72 12.01
CA GLY A 189 8.43 -10.56 12.96
C GLY A 189 9.65 -9.80 12.42
N LYS A 190 9.71 -9.56 11.09
CA LYS A 190 10.77 -8.79 10.43
C LYS A 190 10.18 -7.98 9.28
N SER A 191 10.37 -6.65 9.29
CA SER A 191 9.87 -5.77 8.24
C SER A 191 10.46 -6.13 6.86
N PRO A 192 9.62 -6.43 5.86
CA PRO A 192 10.11 -6.76 4.52
C PRO A 192 10.55 -5.51 3.71
N PHE A 193 10.20 -4.30 4.15
CA PHE A 193 10.37 -3.07 3.37
C PHE A 193 11.75 -2.43 3.52
N PHE A 194 12.45 -2.74 4.62
CA PHE A 194 13.75 -2.17 4.94
C PHE A 194 14.84 -3.24 5.12
N ASP A 195 14.51 -4.49 4.80
CA ASP A 195 15.46 -5.61 4.84
C ASP A 195 16.42 -5.51 3.65
N ARG A 196 17.53 -4.82 3.87
CA ARG A 196 18.63 -4.73 2.91
C ARG A 196 19.59 -5.89 3.17
N LYS A 197 19.88 -6.67 2.13
CA LYS A 197 21.05 -7.55 2.19
C LYS A 197 22.29 -6.66 2.32
N ALA A 198 23.07 -6.93 3.35
CA ALA A 198 24.38 -6.31 3.54
C ALA A 198 25.30 -6.63 2.36
#